data_4f4abb3d4b5f7999ff8df15c91fc75cd
#
_entry.id   4f4abb3d4b5f7999ff8df15c91fc75cd
#
_cell.length_a   1.000
_cell.length_b   1.000
_cell.length_c   1.000
_cell.angle_alpha   90.00
_cell.angle_beta   90.00
_cell.angle_gamma   90.00
#
_symmetry.space_group_name_H-M   'P 1'
#
loop_
_entity.id
_entity.type
_entity.pdbx_description
1 polymer ?
#
loop_
_entity_poly.entity_id
_entity_poly.type
_entity_poly.pdbx_seq_one_letter_code
_entity_poly.pdbx_strand_id
1 'polypeptide(L)'
;MTETAAKPALKPGETAAKAAAVSIWEIFLEFLIIGATSFGGVVPYLRGSLVTKRHWVDDKEFVEMLSISQSLPGLNATNMAVLVGEKLRGVMGSIAGIMGICLPGGLLMFAVGIFYRHHGDHTFITAALKGVAAAAVGLILSTVVSLSKKALSHNFDFVFIAATVIAVNRLHLGVPRTLVAVGALAVLFHHPRKAQKESVKP
;
A
#
# COMPACT_ATOMS: atom_id res chain seq x y z
N MET A 1 -23.11 21.44 -20.04
CA MET A 1 -21.74 21.92 -20.12
C MET A 1 -21.49 22.81 -18.91
N THR A 2 -21.06 22.26 -17.79
CA THR A 2 -20.65 23.01 -16.60
C THR A 2 -19.17 22.74 -16.41
N GLU A 3 -18.40 23.72 -16.83
CA GLU A 3 -16.95 23.81 -16.69
C GLU A 3 -16.62 23.86 -15.18
N THR A 4 -16.14 22.75 -14.64
CA THR A 4 -15.60 22.70 -13.29
C THR A 4 -14.24 23.37 -13.32
N ALA A 5 -14.21 24.67 -13.02
CA ALA A 5 -13.00 25.46 -12.89
C ALA A 5 -12.06 24.79 -11.87
N ALA A 6 -10.95 24.26 -12.33
CA ALA A 6 -9.87 23.77 -11.49
C ALA A 6 -9.35 24.92 -10.63
N LYS A 7 -9.58 24.83 -9.31
CA LYS A 7 -9.09 25.79 -8.33
C LYS A 7 -7.56 25.84 -8.43
N PRO A 8 -6.92 27.00 -8.52
CA PRO A 8 -5.49 27.12 -8.73
C PRO A 8 -4.72 26.43 -7.57
N ALA A 9 -3.66 25.73 -7.94
CA ALA A 9 -2.74 25.11 -6.99
C ALA A 9 -2.19 26.16 -6.01
N LEU A 10 -2.33 25.88 -4.72
CA LEU A 10 -1.87 26.76 -3.64
C LEU A 10 -0.33 26.92 -3.73
N LYS A 11 0.16 28.12 -3.47
CA LYS A 11 1.60 28.41 -3.46
C LYS A 11 2.31 27.62 -2.34
N PRO A 12 3.57 27.19 -2.52
CA PRO A 12 4.29 26.36 -1.54
C PRO A 12 4.31 26.92 -0.09
N GLY A 13 4.27 28.23 0.08
CA GLY A 13 4.21 28.89 1.39
C GLY A 13 2.85 28.79 2.11
N GLU A 14 1.75 28.68 1.37
CA GLU A 14 0.39 28.53 1.95
C GLU A 14 0.12 27.11 2.43
N THR A 15 0.72 26.13 1.76
CA THR A 15 0.63 24.71 2.16
C THR A 15 1.37 24.49 3.50
N ALA A 16 2.54 25.11 3.67
CA ALA A 16 3.31 25.03 4.92
C ALA A 16 2.60 25.70 6.10
N ALA A 17 1.96 26.86 5.88
CA ALA A 17 1.21 27.56 6.93
C ALA A 17 -0.07 26.80 7.35
N LYS A 18 -0.76 26.15 6.41
CA LYS A 18 -1.90 25.28 6.71
C LYS A 18 -1.48 23.99 7.41
N ALA A 19 -0.35 23.40 7.06
CA ALA A 19 0.18 22.20 7.73
C ALA A 19 0.48 22.46 9.22
N ALA A 20 0.96 23.65 9.57
CA ALA A 20 1.23 24.05 10.96
C ALA A 20 -0.03 24.22 11.82
N ALA A 21 -1.21 24.37 11.22
CA ALA A 21 -2.49 24.57 11.91
C ALA A 21 -3.31 23.27 12.11
N VAL A 22 -2.89 22.14 11.51
CA VAL A 22 -3.64 20.87 11.58
C VAL A 22 -3.55 20.27 12.98
N SER A 23 -4.70 19.93 13.58
CA SER A 23 -4.75 19.25 14.87
C SER A 23 -4.36 17.78 14.74
N ILE A 24 -3.73 17.22 15.78
CA ILE A 24 -3.45 15.77 15.87
C ILE A 24 -4.75 14.95 15.73
N TRP A 25 -5.85 15.47 16.28
CA TRP A 25 -7.17 14.83 16.20
C TRP A 25 -7.73 14.82 14.77
N GLU A 26 -7.48 15.87 13.99
CA GLU A 26 -7.86 15.91 12.58
C GLU A 26 -7.09 14.87 11.76
N ILE A 27 -5.78 14.72 12.03
CA ILE A 27 -4.96 13.69 11.40
C ILE A 27 -5.53 12.30 11.72
N PHE A 28 -5.77 12.03 12.99
CA PHE A 28 -6.35 10.76 13.44
C PHE A 28 -7.67 10.45 12.75
N LEU A 29 -8.62 11.40 12.76
CA LEU A 29 -9.96 11.21 12.17
C LEU A 29 -9.90 11.01 10.65
N GLU A 30 -9.06 11.76 9.94
CA GLU A 30 -8.96 11.61 8.49
C GLU A 30 -8.39 10.25 8.11
N PHE A 31 -7.34 9.80 8.81
CA PHE A 31 -6.79 8.46 8.59
C PHE A 31 -7.73 7.34 9.06
N LEU A 32 -8.54 7.58 10.08
CA LEU A 32 -9.60 6.66 10.51
C LEU A 32 -10.65 6.47 9.40
N ILE A 33 -11.11 7.57 8.79
CA ILE A 33 -12.06 7.51 7.68
C ILE A 33 -11.45 6.79 6.49
N ILE A 34 -10.19 7.10 6.14
CA ILE A 34 -9.48 6.42 5.06
C ILE A 34 -9.38 4.93 5.36
N GLY A 35 -8.96 4.53 6.56
CA GLY A 35 -8.85 3.13 6.98
C GLY A 35 -10.17 2.38 6.94
N ALA A 36 -11.28 3.06 7.28
CA ALA A 36 -12.62 2.47 7.29
C ALA A 36 -13.24 2.35 5.88
N THR A 37 -12.88 3.23 4.94
CA THR A 37 -13.55 3.33 3.63
C THR A 37 -12.72 2.81 2.46
N SER A 38 -11.44 2.52 2.65
CA SER A 38 -10.52 2.13 1.57
C SER A 38 -10.67 0.67 1.15
N PHE A 39 -11.79 0.32 0.55
CA PHE A 39 -11.99 -0.99 -0.07
C PHE A 39 -11.47 -1.00 -1.51
N GLY A 40 -10.57 -1.94 -1.84
CA GLY A 40 -10.08 -2.15 -3.20
C GLY A 40 -8.88 -1.31 -3.65
N GLY A 41 -8.34 -0.43 -2.79
CA GLY A 41 -7.12 0.33 -3.09
C GLY A 41 -7.04 1.63 -2.30
N VAL A 42 -6.10 1.72 -1.39
CA VAL A 42 -5.97 2.87 -0.47
C VAL A 42 -5.43 4.13 -1.14
N VAL A 43 -4.60 4.00 -2.19
CA VAL A 43 -3.89 5.13 -2.82
C VAL A 43 -4.85 6.19 -3.40
N PRO A 44 -5.91 5.84 -4.15
CA PRO A 44 -6.89 6.83 -4.63
C PRO A 44 -7.60 7.57 -3.49
N TYR A 45 -7.92 6.87 -2.40
CA TYR A 45 -8.54 7.49 -1.22
C TYR A 45 -7.59 8.45 -0.51
N LEU A 46 -6.33 8.05 -0.33
CA LEU A 46 -5.29 8.93 0.23
C LEU A 46 -5.13 10.20 -0.61
N ARG A 47 -5.01 10.07 -1.94
CA ARG A 47 -4.88 11.24 -2.83
C ARG A 47 -6.11 12.13 -2.76
N GLY A 48 -7.31 11.55 -2.86
CA GLY A 48 -8.57 12.29 -2.78
C GLY A 48 -8.72 13.05 -1.47
N SER A 49 -8.33 12.44 -0.36
CA SER A 49 -8.44 13.05 0.95
C SER A 49 -7.33 14.08 1.21
N LEU A 50 -6.07 13.70 1.06
CA LEU A 50 -4.93 14.51 1.48
C LEU A 50 -4.63 15.67 0.50
N VAL A 51 -4.79 15.43 -0.80
CA VAL A 51 -4.52 16.43 -1.84
C VAL A 51 -5.77 17.23 -2.18
N THR A 52 -6.87 16.54 -2.55
CA THR A 52 -8.03 17.23 -3.13
C THR A 52 -8.94 17.84 -2.06
N LYS A 53 -9.19 17.13 -0.94
CA LYS A 53 -10.13 17.58 0.10
C LYS A 53 -9.48 18.46 1.15
N ARG A 54 -8.38 17.99 1.74
CA ARG A 54 -7.71 18.66 2.86
C ARG A 54 -6.62 19.63 2.43
N HIS A 55 -6.03 19.45 1.26
CA HIS A 55 -4.88 20.22 0.79
C HIS A 55 -3.69 20.22 1.77
N TRP A 56 -3.45 19.08 2.43
CA TRP A 56 -2.34 18.91 3.36
C TRP A 56 -1.00 18.68 2.66
N VAL A 57 -1.07 18.09 1.48
CA VAL A 57 0.05 17.86 0.56
C VAL A 57 -0.35 18.25 -0.86
N ASP A 58 0.61 18.69 -1.65
CA ASP A 58 0.38 18.90 -3.08
C ASP A 58 0.55 17.59 -3.87
N ASP A 59 0.20 17.62 -5.16
CA ASP A 59 0.29 16.42 -6.03
C ASP A 59 1.72 15.91 -6.16
N LYS A 60 2.71 16.79 -6.22
CA LYS A 60 4.12 16.45 -6.38
C LYS A 60 4.65 15.79 -5.10
N GLU A 61 4.40 16.43 -3.96
CA GLU A 61 4.74 15.88 -2.65
C GLU A 61 4.06 14.53 -2.39
N PHE A 62 2.80 14.38 -2.79
CA PHE A 62 2.08 13.11 -2.66
C PHE A 62 2.77 11.99 -3.44
N VAL A 63 3.19 12.24 -4.69
CA VAL A 63 3.89 11.26 -5.52
C VAL A 63 5.27 10.93 -4.94
N GLU A 64 5.99 11.92 -4.42
CA GLU A 64 7.28 11.71 -3.74
C GLU A 64 7.12 10.82 -2.50
N MET A 65 6.18 11.16 -1.61
CA MET A 65 5.87 10.36 -0.42
C MET A 65 5.39 8.95 -0.78
N LEU A 66 4.58 8.80 -1.82
CA LEU A 66 4.12 7.51 -2.29
C LEU A 66 5.30 6.65 -2.79
N SER A 67 6.23 7.23 -3.52
CA SER A 67 7.44 6.55 -4.00
C SER A 67 8.32 6.08 -2.84
N ILE A 68 8.50 6.93 -1.82
CA ILE A 68 9.20 6.57 -0.59
C ILE A 68 8.48 5.44 0.13
N SER A 69 7.16 5.55 0.31
CA SER A 69 6.35 4.54 1.00
C SER A 69 6.41 3.16 0.34
N GLN A 70 6.51 3.12 -1.00
CA GLN A 70 6.64 1.89 -1.76
C GLN A 70 8.04 1.27 -1.67
N SER A 71 9.05 2.07 -1.37
CA SER A 71 10.42 1.60 -1.16
C SER A 71 10.65 1.06 0.25
N LEU A 72 9.80 1.44 1.21
CA LEU A 72 9.88 0.98 2.59
C LEU A 72 9.17 -0.37 2.75
N PRO A 73 9.72 -1.29 3.57
CA PRO A 73 9.04 -2.54 3.87
C PRO A 73 7.78 -2.26 4.70
N GLY A 74 6.69 -2.98 4.38
CA GLY A 74 5.42 -2.88 5.10
C GLY A 74 4.25 -2.45 4.22
N LEU A 75 3.16 -2.03 4.86
CA LEU A 75 1.94 -1.58 4.17
C LEU A 75 2.11 -0.13 3.69
N ASN A 76 2.00 0.08 2.39
CA ASN A 76 2.11 1.42 1.79
C ASN A 76 1.19 2.46 2.46
N ALA A 77 -0.02 2.05 2.83
CA ALA A 77 -0.99 2.91 3.50
C ALA A 77 -0.48 3.41 4.86
N THR A 78 0.11 2.51 5.65
CA THR A 78 0.68 2.84 6.96
C THR A 78 1.93 3.70 6.81
N ASN A 79 2.80 3.37 5.84
CA ASN A 79 3.98 4.18 5.53
C ASN A 79 3.59 5.60 5.11
N MET A 80 2.55 5.75 4.28
CA MET A 80 1.99 7.06 3.91
C MET A 80 1.45 7.82 5.11
N ALA A 81 0.75 7.13 6.04
CA ALA A 81 0.24 7.75 7.26
C ALA A 81 1.37 8.27 8.15
N VAL A 82 2.48 7.53 8.22
CA VAL A 82 3.70 7.98 8.93
C VAL A 82 4.27 9.24 8.29
N LEU A 83 4.55 9.21 6.98
CA LEU A 83 5.19 10.32 6.27
C LEU A 83 4.35 11.61 6.31
N VAL A 84 3.04 11.49 6.05
CA VAL A 84 2.14 12.65 6.11
C VAL A 84 1.97 13.15 7.55
N GLY A 85 1.81 12.25 8.51
CA GLY A 85 1.70 12.60 9.92
C GLY A 85 2.95 13.31 10.43
N GLU A 86 4.13 12.83 10.05
CA GLU A 86 5.41 13.44 10.40
C GLU A 86 5.55 14.84 9.82
N LYS A 87 5.20 15.01 8.55
CA LYS A 87 5.21 16.34 7.89
C LYS A 87 4.30 17.33 8.60
N LEU A 88 3.11 16.91 9.04
CA LEU A 88 2.11 17.80 9.62
C LEU A 88 2.39 18.13 11.09
N ARG A 89 2.74 17.15 11.91
CA ARG A 89 2.85 17.29 13.39
C ARG A 89 4.01 16.46 13.99
N GLY A 90 5.02 16.12 13.18
CA GLY A 90 6.15 15.33 13.66
C GLY A 90 5.71 13.93 14.15
N VAL A 91 6.45 13.38 15.09
CA VAL A 91 6.24 12.02 15.63
C VAL A 91 4.81 11.81 16.15
N MET A 92 4.21 12.80 16.80
CA MET A 92 2.84 12.70 17.31
C MET A 92 1.81 12.61 16.17
N GLY A 93 2.05 13.33 15.07
CA GLY A 93 1.24 13.20 13.86
C GLY A 93 1.35 11.82 13.22
N SER A 94 2.55 11.24 13.18
CA SER A 94 2.78 9.88 12.68
C SER A 94 2.04 8.84 13.51
N ILE A 95 2.11 8.93 14.84
CA ILE A 95 1.39 8.03 15.75
C ILE A 95 -0.11 8.14 15.52
N ALA A 96 -0.65 9.36 15.45
CA ALA A 96 -2.07 9.60 15.20
C ALA A 96 -2.51 9.02 13.85
N GLY A 97 -1.70 9.19 12.80
CA GLY A 97 -1.97 8.63 11.47
C GLY A 97 -2.00 7.10 11.46
N ILE A 98 -1.01 6.45 12.10
CA ILE A 98 -0.96 4.98 12.21
C ILE A 98 -2.16 4.46 12.98
N MET A 99 -2.43 5.05 14.15
CA MET A 99 -3.57 4.64 14.98
C MET A 99 -4.88 4.80 14.21
N GLY A 100 -5.06 5.94 13.52
CA GLY A 100 -6.25 6.19 12.70
C GLY A 100 -6.45 5.12 11.63
N ILE A 101 -5.44 4.84 10.82
CA ILE A 101 -5.59 3.94 9.67
C ILE A 101 -5.71 2.46 10.07
N CYS A 102 -5.07 2.06 11.18
CA CYS A 102 -5.09 0.67 11.64
C CYS A 102 -6.31 0.33 12.52
N LEU A 103 -6.87 1.31 13.24
CA LEU A 103 -7.90 1.09 14.25
C LEU A 103 -9.19 0.49 13.68
N PRO A 104 -9.75 0.93 12.54
CA PRO A 104 -10.98 0.35 12.00
C PRO A 104 -10.82 -1.15 11.68
N GLY A 105 -9.72 -1.52 11.01
CA GLY A 105 -9.42 -2.92 10.71
C GLY A 105 -9.18 -3.74 11.97
N GLY A 106 -8.44 -3.21 12.93
CA GLY A 106 -8.17 -3.85 14.21
C GLY A 106 -9.44 -4.11 15.02
N LEU A 107 -10.32 -3.10 15.15
CA LEU A 107 -11.60 -3.25 15.84
C LEU A 107 -12.52 -4.26 15.16
N LEU A 108 -12.59 -4.24 13.81
CA LEU A 108 -13.38 -5.20 13.07
C LEU A 108 -12.87 -6.63 13.32
N MET A 109 -11.56 -6.85 13.22
CA MET A 109 -10.98 -8.18 13.48
C MET A 109 -11.18 -8.63 14.92
N PHE A 110 -11.08 -7.72 15.88
CA PHE A 110 -11.33 -8.02 17.29
C PHE A 110 -12.80 -8.41 17.52
N ALA A 111 -13.74 -7.67 16.95
CA ALA A 111 -15.18 -7.98 17.04
C ALA A 111 -15.50 -9.33 16.40
N VAL A 112 -14.95 -9.62 15.21
CA VAL A 112 -15.10 -10.92 14.54
C VAL A 112 -14.50 -12.04 15.39
N GLY A 113 -13.34 -11.81 16.01
CA GLY A 113 -12.69 -12.80 16.89
C GLY A 113 -13.53 -13.15 18.12
N ILE A 114 -14.11 -12.12 18.81
CA ILE A 114 -15.01 -12.35 19.93
C ILE A 114 -16.26 -13.11 19.50
N PHE A 115 -16.86 -12.70 18.38
CA PHE A 115 -18.07 -13.34 17.85
C PHE A 115 -17.81 -14.81 17.51
N TYR A 116 -16.69 -15.10 16.87
CA TYR A 116 -16.27 -16.47 16.57
C TYR A 116 -16.04 -17.32 17.83
N ARG A 117 -15.42 -16.74 18.86
CA ARG A 117 -15.16 -17.46 20.11
C ARG A 117 -16.44 -17.91 20.82
N HIS A 118 -17.53 -17.15 20.67
CA HIS A 118 -18.81 -17.48 21.30
C HIS A 118 -19.73 -18.37 20.44
N HIS A 119 -19.56 -18.35 19.12
CA HIS A 119 -20.46 -18.98 18.17
C HIS A 119 -19.76 -19.86 17.13
N GLY A 120 -18.47 -20.20 17.35
CA GLY A 120 -17.64 -20.93 16.39
C GLY A 120 -18.16 -22.33 16.02
N ASP A 121 -18.97 -22.95 16.90
CA ASP A 121 -19.55 -24.27 16.67
C ASP A 121 -20.77 -24.27 15.70
N HIS A 122 -21.29 -23.08 15.36
CA HIS A 122 -22.37 -22.98 14.38
C HIS A 122 -21.88 -23.21 12.96
N THR A 123 -22.47 -24.19 12.29
CA THR A 123 -22.15 -24.57 10.90
C THR A 123 -22.17 -23.39 9.94
N PHE A 124 -23.11 -22.44 10.10
CA PHE A 124 -23.20 -21.24 9.28
C PHE A 124 -21.99 -20.33 9.43
N ILE A 125 -21.49 -20.11 10.64
CA ILE A 125 -20.32 -19.25 10.90
C ILE A 125 -19.07 -19.86 10.32
N THR A 126 -18.90 -21.16 10.51
CA THR A 126 -17.77 -21.90 9.91
C THR A 126 -17.83 -21.85 8.38
N ALA A 127 -19.01 -21.97 7.77
CA ALA A 127 -19.19 -21.85 6.33
C ALA A 127 -18.88 -20.44 5.82
N ALA A 128 -19.35 -19.39 6.54
CA ALA A 128 -19.06 -18.00 6.21
C ALA A 128 -17.57 -17.70 6.27
N LEU A 129 -16.86 -18.16 7.30
CA LEU A 129 -15.40 -17.97 7.44
C LEU A 129 -14.63 -18.74 6.34
N LYS A 130 -15.06 -19.93 5.96
CA LYS A 130 -14.49 -20.64 4.80
C LYS A 130 -14.68 -19.83 3.51
N GLY A 131 -15.84 -19.19 3.33
CA GLY A 131 -16.09 -18.29 2.20
C GLY A 131 -15.15 -17.07 2.19
N VAL A 132 -14.97 -16.42 3.34
CA VAL A 132 -14.02 -15.29 3.49
C VAL A 132 -12.59 -15.74 3.22
N ALA A 133 -12.18 -16.90 3.73
CA ALA A 133 -10.85 -17.45 3.46
C ALA A 133 -10.64 -17.74 1.96
N ALA A 134 -11.64 -18.31 1.29
CA ALA A 134 -11.59 -18.54 -0.15
C ALA A 134 -11.51 -17.23 -0.94
N ALA A 135 -12.27 -16.21 -0.55
CA ALA A 135 -12.21 -14.87 -1.14
C ALA A 135 -10.82 -14.21 -0.94
N ALA A 136 -10.23 -14.38 0.23
CA ALA A 136 -8.86 -13.88 0.51
C ALA A 136 -7.82 -14.53 -0.41
N VAL A 137 -7.91 -15.85 -0.63
CA VAL A 137 -7.05 -16.56 -1.60
C VAL A 137 -7.24 -16.02 -3.01
N GLY A 138 -8.50 -15.77 -3.42
CA GLY A 138 -8.82 -15.15 -4.72
C GLY A 138 -8.19 -13.76 -4.88
N LEU A 139 -8.24 -12.93 -3.83
CA LEU A 139 -7.61 -11.60 -3.82
C LEU A 139 -6.09 -11.67 -3.95
N ILE A 140 -5.45 -12.59 -3.21
CA ILE A 140 -4.00 -12.81 -3.30
C ILE A 140 -3.65 -13.26 -4.72
N LEU A 141 -4.38 -14.20 -5.28
CA LEU A 141 -4.16 -14.69 -6.64
C LEU A 141 -4.34 -13.57 -7.69
N SER A 142 -5.38 -12.75 -7.56
CA SER A 142 -5.61 -11.58 -8.41
C SER A 142 -4.43 -10.59 -8.35
N THR A 143 -3.92 -10.35 -7.15
CA THR A 143 -2.75 -9.48 -6.94
C THR A 143 -1.51 -10.05 -7.61
N VAL A 144 -1.25 -11.34 -7.44
CA VAL A 144 -0.13 -12.05 -8.09
C VAL A 144 -0.24 -11.92 -9.61
N VAL A 145 -1.41 -12.18 -10.18
CA VAL A 145 -1.65 -12.06 -11.63
C VAL A 145 -1.44 -10.61 -12.12
N SER A 146 -1.93 -9.63 -11.36
CA SER A 146 -1.76 -8.21 -11.70
C SER A 146 -0.29 -7.77 -11.66
N LEU A 147 0.47 -8.20 -10.64
CA LEU A 147 1.90 -7.92 -10.54
C LEU A 147 2.69 -8.66 -11.63
N SER A 148 2.34 -9.92 -11.89
CA SER A 148 3.00 -10.71 -12.94
C SER A 148 2.88 -10.03 -14.30
N LYS A 149 1.71 -9.51 -14.67
CA LYS A 149 1.50 -8.78 -15.93
C LYS A 149 2.38 -7.53 -16.07
N LYS A 150 2.78 -6.90 -14.95
CA LYS A 150 3.65 -5.72 -14.96
C LYS A 150 5.14 -6.08 -14.89
N ALA A 151 5.47 -7.17 -14.20
CA ALA A 151 6.84 -7.60 -13.96
C ALA A 151 7.42 -8.47 -15.08
N LEU A 152 6.56 -9.29 -15.72
CA LEU A 152 6.97 -10.24 -16.74
C LEU A 152 7.10 -9.52 -18.10
N SER A 153 8.32 -9.18 -18.44
CA SER A 153 8.66 -8.59 -19.75
C SER A 153 9.29 -9.60 -20.71
N HIS A 154 9.77 -10.74 -20.20
CA HIS A 154 10.47 -11.77 -20.98
C HIS A 154 9.99 -13.17 -20.65
N ASN A 155 10.00 -14.08 -21.63
CA ASN A 155 9.63 -15.49 -21.47
C ASN A 155 10.52 -16.23 -20.45
N PHE A 156 11.75 -15.77 -20.23
CA PHE A 156 12.66 -16.32 -19.20
C PHE A 156 12.20 -16.05 -17.78
N ASP A 157 11.39 -15.02 -17.53
CA ASP A 157 10.90 -14.69 -16.19
C ASP A 157 9.99 -15.81 -15.66
N PHE A 158 9.26 -16.51 -16.54
CA PHE A 158 8.45 -17.67 -16.17
C PHE A 158 9.30 -18.84 -15.65
N VAL A 159 10.50 -19.02 -16.21
CA VAL A 159 11.42 -20.08 -15.78
C VAL A 159 11.91 -19.80 -14.35
N PHE A 160 12.25 -18.56 -14.03
CA PHE A 160 12.67 -18.15 -12.68
C PHE A 160 11.54 -18.31 -11.66
N ILE A 161 10.30 -17.96 -12.03
CA ILE A 161 9.13 -18.17 -11.16
C ILE A 161 8.91 -19.65 -10.91
N ALA A 162 8.88 -20.46 -11.98
CA ALA A 162 8.70 -21.91 -11.85
C ALA A 162 9.81 -22.55 -11.01
N ALA A 163 11.06 -22.15 -11.23
CA ALA A 163 12.20 -22.62 -10.44
C ALA A 163 12.07 -22.25 -8.97
N THR A 164 11.62 -21.02 -8.67
CA THR A 164 11.40 -20.57 -7.28
C THR A 164 10.30 -21.39 -6.61
N VAL A 165 9.17 -21.60 -7.29
CA VAL A 165 8.03 -22.37 -6.76
C VAL A 165 8.44 -23.82 -6.51
N ILE A 166 9.18 -24.44 -7.44
CA ILE A 166 9.67 -25.81 -7.29
C ILE A 166 10.69 -25.91 -6.14
N ALA A 167 11.61 -24.95 -6.04
CA ALA A 167 12.62 -24.93 -4.99
C ALA A 167 12.00 -24.80 -3.60
N VAL A 168 11.00 -23.92 -3.43
CA VAL A 168 10.29 -23.76 -2.15
C VAL A 168 9.47 -25.01 -1.81
N ASN A 169 8.72 -25.56 -2.80
CA ASN A 169 7.77 -26.64 -2.54
C ASN A 169 8.42 -28.03 -2.44
N ARG A 170 9.47 -28.31 -3.23
CA ARG A 170 10.13 -29.62 -3.27
C ARG A 170 11.33 -29.73 -2.35
N LEU A 171 12.11 -28.64 -2.19
CA LEU A 171 13.34 -28.66 -1.40
C LEU A 171 13.11 -28.18 0.05
N HIS A 172 11.88 -27.78 0.41
CA HIS A 172 11.52 -27.22 1.73
C HIS A 172 12.50 -26.13 2.22
N LEU A 173 13.15 -25.45 1.29
CA LEU A 173 14.03 -24.33 1.59
C LEU A 173 13.18 -23.17 2.07
N GLY A 174 13.55 -22.58 3.20
CA GLY A 174 12.84 -21.41 3.72
C GLY A 174 12.78 -20.30 2.67
N VAL A 175 11.61 -19.66 2.52
CA VAL A 175 11.35 -18.60 1.54
C VAL A 175 12.47 -17.55 1.44
N PRO A 176 13.07 -17.04 2.56
CA PRO A 176 14.15 -16.06 2.49
C PRO A 176 15.40 -16.59 1.78
N ARG A 177 15.78 -17.85 2.03
CA ARG A 177 16.98 -18.46 1.42
C ARG A 177 16.78 -18.66 -0.09
N THR A 178 15.59 -19.08 -0.49
CA THR A 178 15.25 -19.28 -1.90
C THR A 178 15.21 -17.94 -2.65
N LEU A 179 14.65 -16.89 -2.06
CA LEU A 179 14.64 -15.55 -2.64
C LEU A 179 16.05 -15.00 -2.85
N VAL A 180 16.93 -15.17 -1.87
CA VAL A 180 18.32 -14.72 -2.01
C VAL A 180 19.05 -15.52 -3.10
N ALA A 181 18.90 -16.84 -3.13
CA ALA A 181 19.58 -17.70 -4.12
C ALA A 181 19.08 -17.42 -5.55
N VAL A 182 17.76 -17.39 -5.75
CA VAL A 182 17.17 -17.13 -7.08
C VAL A 182 17.37 -15.68 -7.50
N GLY A 183 17.30 -14.73 -6.56
CA GLY A 183 17.59 -13.32 -6.82
C GLY A 183 19.04 -13.08 -7.23
N ALA A 184 20.00 -13.72 -6.57
CA ALA A 184 21.42 -13.65 -6.95
C ALA A 184 21.66 -14.25 -8.34
N LEU A 185 21.05 -15.41 -8.62
CA LEU A 185 21.07 -16.02 -9.96
C LEU A 185 20.46 -15.12 -11.01
N ALA A 186 19.30 -14.53 -10.75
CA ALA A 186 18.63 -13.61 -11.68
C ALA A 186 19.48 -12.38 -11.98
N VAL A 187 20.15 -11.80 -10.98
CA VAL A 187 21.08 -10.66 -11.15
C VAL A 187 22.30 -11.05 -11.97
N LEU A 188 22.86 -12.25 -11.77
CA LEU A 188 24.01 -12.76 -12.54
C LEU A 188 23.65 -13.00 -14.00
N PHE A 189 22.44 -13.46 -14.29
CA PHE A 189 21.98 -13.71 -15.66
C PHE A 189 21.38 -12.47 -16.33
N HIS A 190 20.88 -11.51 -15.57
CA HIS A 190 20.34 -10.25 -16.07
C HIS A 190 21.41 -9.15 -15.94
N HIS A 191 22.42 -9.22 -16.78
CA HIS A 191 23.41 -8.12 -16.87
C HIS A 191 22.68 -6.83 -17.27
N PRO A 192 22.77 -5.74 -16.51
CA PRO A 192 22.05 -4.52 -16.82
C PRO A 192 22.56 -3.96 -18.15
N ARG A 193 21.76 -4.09 -19.20
CA ARG A 193 21.99 -3.32 -20.42
C ARG A 193 21.90 -1.85 -20.02
N LYS A 194 23.02 -1.14 -20.27
CA LYS A 194 23.19 0.30 -20.05
C LYS A 194 21.91 1.04 -20.42
N ALA A 195 21.38 1.80 -19.47
CA ALA A 195 20.31 2.76 -19.71
C ALA A 195 20.68 3.59 -20.93
N GLN A 196 19.89 3.47 -21.99
CA GLN A 196 20.04 4.24 -23.22
C GLN A 196 19.83 5.70 -22.81
N LYS A 197 20.89 6.49 -22.87
CA LYS A 197 20.84 7.94 -22.74
C LYS A 197 19.82 8.44 -23.77
N GLU A 198 18.66 8.84 -23.29
CA GLU A 198 17.74 9.64 -24.07
C GLU A 198 18.50 10.93 -24.41
N SER A 199 18.92 11.03 -25.63
CA SER A 199 19.55 12.23 -26.19
C SER A 199 18.50 13.33 -26.18
N VAL A 200 18.65 14.26 -25.27
CA VAL A 200 18.04 15.58 -25.40
C VAL A 200 18.55 16.17 -26.71
N LYS A 201 17.72 16.18 -27.73
CA LYS A 201 17.95 16.97 -28.94
C LYS A 201 17.57 18.42 -28.61
N PRO A 202 18.42 19.37 -29.02
CA PRO A 202 18.21 20.79 -28.81
C PRO A 202 16.99 21.34 -29.55
#